data_59d78bf6b25c1d3c99987987b36fe14f
#
_entry.id   59d78bf6b25c1d3c99987987b36fe14f
#
_cell.length_a   1.000
_cell.length_b   1.000
_cell.length_c   1.000
_cell.angle_alpha   90.00
_cell.angle_beta   90.00
_cell.angle_gamma   90.00
#
_symmetry.space_group_name_H-M   'P 1'
#
loop_
_entity.id
_entity.type
_entity.pdbx_description
1 polymer ?
#
loop_
_entity_poly.entity_id
_entity_poly.type
_entity_poly.pdbx_seq_one_letter_code
_entity_poly.pdbx_strand_id
1 'polypeptide(L)'
;MSKPLANKVALVTGGSRGIGAAIARRLAHDGADVAISYSASADRAEALVKDLMQLGVRAAAFQADQADTQQVEALVNNAARRFGKLDILVNNAGVLVVGQVGAPDSDVAALERQFAINVGGVAAAVRAAVPLISDHGRIISIGSAAADRTPWPGVADYSATKAAVSAYTRGWARDLAPRGITVNTVQPGSVDTELNPQQGDFAAVQRAAIPLARFGRPEEIAAAVAFLAGPDASFITGISLDVDGGAAA
;
A
#
# COMPACT_ATOMS: atom_id res chain seq x y z
N MET A 1 12.78 25.74 -4.38
CA MET A 1 13.38 24.38 -4.45
C MET A 1 12.45 23.51 -5.27
N SER A 2 12.98 22.64 -6.14
CA SER A 2 12.13 21.70 -6.88
C SER A 2 11.53 20.66 -5.91
N LYS A 3 10.27 20.26 -6.15
CA LYS A 3 9.63 19.20 -5.35
C LYS A 3 10.37 17.88 -5.58
N PRO A 4 10.59 17.02 -4.55
CA PRO A 4 11.45 15.83 -4.65
C PRO A 4 10.94 14.78 -5.66
N LEU A 5 9.65 14.75 -5.94
CA LEU A 5 9.02 13.83 -6.90
C LEU A 5 8.51 14.53 -8.17
N ALA A 6 9.01 15.75 -8.45
CA ALA A 6 8.64 16.46 -9.67
C ALA A 6 8.93 15.60 -10.93
N ASN A 7 7.98 15.59 -11.86
CA ASN A 7 8.02 14.78 -13.10
C ASN A 7 8.01 13.25 -12.86
N LYS A 8 7.66 12.75 -11.67
CA LYS A 8 7.41 11.34 -11.41
C LYS A 8 5.93 11.02 -11.57
N VAL A 9 5.64 9.78 -11.94
CA VAL A 9 4.27 9.24 -12.03
C VAL A 9 4.15 8.10 -11.03
N ALA A 10 3.17 8.20 -10.13
CA ALA A 10 2.88 7.20 -9.13
C ALA A 10 1.51 6.54 -9.36
N LEU A 11 1.43 5.23 -9.19
CA LEU A 11 0.18 4.48 -9.07
C LEU A 11 0.04 4.01 -7.62
N VAL A 12 -1.09 4.34 -6.98
CA VAL A 12 -1.45 3.89 -5.63
C VAL A 12 -2.71 3.03 -5.70
N THR A 13 -2.59 1.72 -5.44
CA THR A 13 -3.76 0.85 -5.42
C THR A 13 -4.58 1.07 -4.14
N GLY A 14 -5.93 1.02 -4.25
CA GLY A 14 -6.81 1.28 -3.11
C GLY A 14 -6.67 2.71 -2.55
N GLY A 15 -6.44 3.69 -3.43
CA GLY A 15 -6.11 5.07 -3.06
C GLY A 15 -7.28 5.95 -2.62
N SER A 16 -8.53 5.49 -2.65
CA SER A 16 -9.70 6.35 -2.45
C SER A 16 -9.97 6.75 -0.99
N ARG A 17 -9.34 6.10 0.00
CA ARG A 17 -9.53 6.37 1.44
C ARG A 17 -8.33 5.95 2.30
N GLY A 18 -8.37 6.25 3.60
CA GLY A 18 -7.42 5.79 4.60
C GLY A 18 -5.96 6.07 4.24
N ILE A 19 -5.10 5.09 4.46
CA ILE A 19 -3.66 5.15 4.19
C ILE A 19 -3.40 5.47 2.71
N GLY A 20 -4.12 4.82 1.79
CA GLY A 20 -3.93 5.04 0.35
C GLY A 20 -4.19 6.47 -0.09
N ALA A 21 -5.24 7.11 0.44
CA ALA A 21 -5.53 8.52 0.14
C ALA A 21 -4.48 9.47 0.74
N ALA A 22 -3.99 9.19 1.95
CA ALA A 22 -2.91 9.96 2.55
C ALA A 22 -1.61 9.83 1.74
N ILE A 23 -1.28 8.63 1.26
CA ILE A 23 -0.13 8.39 0.37
C ILE A 23 -0.30 9.19 -0.92
N ALA A 24 -1.45 9.10 -1.58
CA ALA A 24 -1.72 9.82 -2.83
C ALA A 24 -1.56 11.34 -2.66
N ARG A 25 -2.12 11.92 -1.57
CA ARG A 25 -1.95 13.34 -1.24
C ARG A 25 -0.49 13.71 -1.00
N ARG A 26 0.25 12.87 -0.25
CA ARG A 26 1.64 13.15 0.06
C ARG A 26 2.52 13.11 -1.20
N LEU A 27 2.38 12.11 -2.06
CA LEU A 27 3.13 12.02 -3.31
C LEU A 27 2.81 13.18 -4.25
N ALA A 28 1.54 13.60 -4.35
CA ALA A 28 1.13 14.77 -5.12
C ALA A 28 1.70 16.08 -4.55
N HIS A 29 1.68 16.26 -3.23
CA HIS A 29 2.32 17.41 -2.55
C HIS A 29 3.82 17.48 -2.88
N ASP A 30 4.49 16.33 -2.92
CA ASP A 30 5.90 16.20 -3.25
C ASP A 30 6.17 16.29 -4.77
N GLY A 31 5.12 16.46 -5.60
CA GLY A 31 5.19 16.84 -7.02
C GLY A 31 4.96 15.71 -8.01
N ALA A 32 4.60 14.51 -7.57
CA ALA A 32 4.28 13.43 -8.49
C ALA A 32 2.89 13.60 -9.12
N ASP A 33 2.76 13.23 -10.39
CA ASP A 33 1.46 12.91 -10.98
C ASP A 33 0.96 11.58 -10.39
N VAL A 34 -0.33 11.48 -10.07
CA VAL A 34 -0.85 10.34 -9.29
C VAL A 34 -2.04 9.67 -9.96
N ALA A 35 -1.90 8.39 -10.23
CA ALA A 35 -3.00 7.48 -10.48
C ALA A 35 -3.42 6.80 -9.17
N ILE A 36 -4.72 6.66 -8.93
CA ILE A 36 -5.24 5.84 -7.83
C ILE A 36 -6.17 4.77 -8.37
N SER A 37 -6.28 3.62 -7.66
CA SER A 37 -7.37 2.71 -7.93
C SER A 37 -8.39 2.66 -6.79
N TYR A 38 -9.60 2.24 -7.14
CA TYR A 38 -10.70 1.98 -6.21
C TYR A 38 -11.52 0.77 -6.69
N SER A 39 -12.25 0.11 -5.79
CA SER A 39 -13.16 -0.97 -6.20
C SER A 39 -14.61 -0.51 -6.28
N ALA A 40 -15.15 0.12 -5.23
CA ALA A 40 -16.56 0.52 -5.13
C ALA A 40 -16.80 2.01 -4.87
N SER A 41 -15.81 2.77 -4.41
CA SER A 41 -16.00 4.15 -3.94
C SER A 41 -15.65 5.19 -5.01
N ALA A 42 -16.40 5.24 -6.10
CA ALA A 42 -16.17 6.17 -7.23
C ALA A 42 -16.18 7.63 -6.77
N ASP A 43 -17.23 8.06 -6.05
CA ASP A 43 -17.37 9.45 -5.60
C ASP A 43 -16.17 9.93 -4.76
N ARG A 44 -15.65 9.05 -3.86
CA ARG A 44 -14.48 9.37 -3.04
C ARG A 44 -13.21 9.45 -3.88
N ALA A 45 -13.07 8.56 -4.86
CA ALA A 45 -11.93 8.56 -5.75
C ALA A 45 -11.90 9.81 -6.63
N GLU A 46 -13.06 10.23 -7.17
CA GLU A 46 -13.18 11.46 -7.96
C GLU A 46 -12.95 12.73 -7.13
N ALA A 47 -13.49 12.77 -5.89
CA ALA A 47 -13.22 13.86 -4.98
C ALA A 47 -11.72 13.99 -4.68
N LEU A 48 -11.05 12.87 -4.38
CA LEU A 48 -9.61 12.89 -4.16
C LEU A 48 -8.84 13.36 -5.41
N VAL A 49 -9.20 12.89 -6.60
CA VAL A 49 -8.55 13.34 -7.85
C VAL A 49 -8.65 14.87 -8.00
N LYS A 50 -9.82 15.45 -7.69
CA LYS A 50 -10.00 16.91 -7.71
C LYS A 50 -9.07 17.62 -6.72
N ASP A 51 -8.96 17.09 -5.48
CA ASP A 51 -8.06 17.63 -4.46
C ASP A 51 -6.59 17.57 -4.92
N LEU A 52 -6.17 16.43 -5.51
CA LEU A 52 -4.80 16.27 -6.00
C LEU A 52 -4.47 17.25 -7.14
N MET A 53 -5.41 17.46 -8.04
CA MET A 53 -5.23 18.43 -9.13
C MET A 53 -5.07 19.87 -8.64
N GLN A 54 -5.66 20.24 -7.49
CA GLN A 54 -5.46 21.55 -6.87
C GLN A 54 -4.02 21.77 -6.37
N LEU A 55 -3.24 20.69 -6.17
CA LEU A 55 -1.81 20.75 -5.84
C LEU A 55 -0.92 21.03 -7.07
N GLY A 56 -1.52 21.13 -8.27
CA GLY A 56 -0.84 21.44 -9.52
C GLY A 56 -0.23 20.23 -10.22
N VAL A 57 -0.67 19.02 -9.91
CA VAL A 57 -0.25 17.77 -10.56
C VAL A 57 -1.39 17.19 -11.39
N ARG A 58 -1.08 16.28 -12.31
CA ARG A 58 -2.09 15.48 -13.00
C ARG A 58 -2.53 14.35 -12.07
N ALA A 59 -3.84 14.05 -12.05
CA ALA A 59 -4.37 12.94 -11.30
C ALA A 59 -5.46 12.19 -12.10
N ALA A 60 -5.63 10.90 -11.82
CA ALA A 60 -6.69 10.07 -12.39
C ALA A 60 -7.07 8.92 -11.45
N ALA A 61 -8.34 8.49 -11.51
CA ALA A 61 -8.83 7.33 -10.80
C ALA A 61 -9.24 6.22 -11.77
N PHE A 62 -9.01 4.97 -11.39
CA PHE A 62 -9.35 3.79 -12.17
C PHE A 62 -10.09 2.79 -11.28
N GLN A 63 -11.17 2.24 -11.79
CA GLN A 63 -11.84 1.14 -11.08
C GLN A 63 -11.13 -0.18 -11.37
N ALA A 64 -10.85 -0.94 -10.33
CA ALA A 64 -10.30 -2.30 -10.44
C ALA A 64 -10.61 -3.10 -9.18
N ASP A 65 -11.05 -4.35 -9.34
CA ASP A 65 -11.09 -5.32 -8.25
C ASP A 65 -9.68 -5.90 -8.07
N GLN A 66 -9.10 -5.66 -6.90
CA GLN A 66 -7.75 -6.14 -6.58
C GLN A 66 -7.64 -7.67 -6.52
N ALA A 67 -8.75 -8.41 -6.36
CA ALA A 67 -8.76 -9.85 -6.42
C ALA A 67 -8.72 -10.41 -7.85
N ASP A 68 -9.05 -9.58 -8.84
CA ASP A 68 -9.05 -9.93 -10.26
C ASP A 68 -7.73 -9.50 -10.91
N THR A 69 -6.86 -10.47 -11.19
CA THR A 69 -5.52 -10.20 -11.74
C THR A 69 -5.56 -9.54 -13.12
N GLN A 70 -6.59 -9.80 -13.94
CA GLN A 70 -6.75 -9.18 -15.25
C GLN A 70 -7.12 -7.70 -15.12
N GLN A 71 -8.00 -7.36 -14.16
CA GLN A 71 -8.34 -5.97 -13.88
C GLN A 71 -7.14 -5.21 -13.30
N VAL A 72 -6.32 -5.85 -12.46
CA VAL A 72 -5.08 -5.27 -11.93
C VAL A 72 -4.07 -5.02 -13.04
N GLU A 73 -3.88 -5.95 -13.96
CA GLU A 73 -3.02 -5.76 -15.13
C GLU A 73 -3.51 -4.61 -16.01
N ALA A 74 -4.82 -4.57 -16.32
CA ALA A 74 -5.43 -3.49 -17.07
C ALA A 74 -5.27 -2.13 -16.36
N LEU A 75 -5.42 -2.08 -15.03
CA LEU A 75 -5.19 -0.88 -14.22
C LEU A 75 -3.78 -0.32 -14.43
N VAL A 76 -2.75 -1.15 -14.29
CA VAL A 76 -1.34 -0.73 -14.43
C VAL A 76 -1.07 -0.21 -15.84
N ASN A 77 -1.51 -0.95 -16.86
CA ASN A 77 -1.39 -0.55 -18.26
C ASN A 77 -2.10 0.78 -18.55
N ASN A 78 -3.32 0.96 -18.03
CA ASN A 78 -4.10 2.18 -18.22
C ASN A 78 -3.46 3.39 -17.53
N ALA A 79 -2.93 3.20 -16.32
CA ALA A 79 -2.20 4.25 -15.60
C ALA A 79 -0.94 4.67 -16.37
N ALA A 80 -0.09 3.72 -16.77
CA ALA A 80 1.11 4.03 -17.54
C ALA A 80 0.79 4.74 -18.86
N ARG A 81 -0.23 4.28 -19.60
CA ARG A 81 -0.67 4.91 -20.86
C ARG A 81 -1.24 6.31 -20.62
N ARG A 82 -2.03 6.53 -19.57
CA ARG A 82 -2.65 7.83 -19.24
C ARG A 82 -1.62 8.93 -18.95
N PHE A 83 -0.51 8.56 -18.32
CA PHE A 83 0.53 9.51 -17.92
C PHE A 83 1.79 9.47 -18.80
N GLY A 84 1.90 8.47 -19.69
CA GLY A 84 3.04 8.28 -20.61
C GLY A 84 4.21 7.50 -20.00
N LYS A 85 4.17 7.17 -18.71
CA LYS A 85 5.19 6.40 -17.98
C LYS A 85 4.66 5.94 -16.62
N LEU A 86 5.47 5.13 -15.92
CA LEU A 86 5.29 4.79 -14.52
C LEU A 86 6.65 4.86 -13.82
N ASP A 87 6.76 5.57 -12.70
CA ASP A 87 8.00 5.67 -11.91
C ASP A 87 7.85 5.01 -10.53
N ILE A 88 6.65 5.06 -9.95
CA ILE A 88 6.39 4.61 -8.58
C ILE A 88 5.14 3.75 -8.57
N LEU A 89 5.25 2.52 -8.05
CA LEU A 89 4.10 1.66 -7.75
C LEU A 89 3.96 1.52 -6.23
N VAL A 90 2.79 1.90 -5.70
CA VAL A 90 2.43 1.66 -4.29
C VAL A 90 1.30 0.63 -4.23
N ASN A 91 1.62 -0.59 -3.79
CA ASN A 91 0.64 -1.63 -3.51
C ASN A 91 0.05 -1.40 -2.13
N ASN A 92 -1.06 -0.68 -2.06
CA ASN A 92 -1.73 -0.35 -0.80
C ASN A 92 -3.08 -1.08 -0.64
N ALA A 93 -3.77 -1.43 -1.71
CA ALA A 93 -5.04 -2.15 -1.61
C ALA A 93 -4.91 -3.42 -0.76
N GLY A 94 -5.80 -3.58 0.20
CA GLY A 94 -5.81 -4.72 1.09
C GLY A 94 -7.06 -4.75 1.96
N VAL A 95 -7.34 -5.93 2.49
CA VAL A 95 -8.45 -6.20 3.41
C VAL A 95 -7.95 -6.97 4.62
N LEU A 96 -8.68 -6.86 5.71
CA LEU A 96 -8.52 -7.67 6.92
C LEU A 96 -9.80 -8.47 7.13
N VAL A 97 -9.69 -9.78 7.09
CA VAL A 97 -10.73 -10.74 7.47
C VAL A 97 -10.23 -11.51 8.67
N VAL A 98 -11.06 -11.59 9.71
CA VAL A 98 -10.77 -12.33 10.93
C VAL A 98 -11.45 -13.69 10.85
N GLY A 99 -10.72 -14.78 11.12
CA GLY A 99 -11.22 -16.14 11.19
C GLY A 99 -10.26 -17.02 11.98
N GLN A 100 -10.78 -17.76 12.96
CA GLN A 100 -9.97 -18.72 13.73
C GLN A 100 -9.98 -20.08 13.05
N VAL A 101 -8.83 -20.75 13.03
CA VAL A 101 -8.72 -22.13 12.54
C VAL A 101 -9.65 -23.02 13.35
N GLY A 102 -10.53 -23.77 12.66
CA GLY A 102 -11.49 -24.69 13.26
C GLY A 102 -12.74 -24.04 13.84
N ALA A 103 -12.89 -22.72 13.80
CA ALA A 103 -14.13 -22.08 14.20
C ALA A 103 -15.23 -22.34 13.14
N PRO A 104 -16.42 -22.80 13.53
CA PRO A 104 -17.47 -23.20 12.59
C PRO A 104 -18.09 -22.03 11.82
N ASP A 105 -17.88 -20.81 12.28
CA ASP A 105 -18.36 -19.54 11.71
C ASP A 105 -17.31 -18.80 10.89
N SER A 106 -16.13 -19.39 10.69
CA SER A 106 -15.11 -18.80 9.84
C SER A 106 -15.55 -18.80 8.36
N ASP A 107 -15.60 -17.61 7.75
CA ASP A 107 -15.90 -17.45 6.31
C ASP A 107 -14.66 -17.76 5.47
N VAL A 108 -14.52 -19.02 5.06
CA VAL A 108 -13.39 -19.50 4.26
C VAL A 108 -13.30 -18.75 2.91
N ALA A 109 -14.44 -18.46 2.28
CA ALA A 109 -14.44 -17.75 1.01
C ALA A 109 -13.91 -16.31 1.15
N ALA A 110 -14.25 -15.62 2.25
CA ALA A 110 -13.70 -14.31 2.56
C ALA A 110 -12.20 -14.37 2.85
N LEU A 111 -11.70 -15.42 3.54
CA LEU A 111 -10.27 -15.63 3.77
C LEU A 111 -9.51 -15.89 2.46
N GLU A 112 -10.05 -16.72 1.57
CA GLU A 112 -9.48 -16.96 0.24
C GLU A 112 -9.44 -15.67 -0.59
N ARG A 113 -10.53 -14.90 -0.57
CA ARG A 113 -10.58 -13.59 -1.24
C ARG A 113 -9.57 -12.60 -0.64
N GLN A 114 -9.35 -12.61 0.67
CA GLN A 114 -8.29 -11.83 1.31
C GLN A 114 -6.92 -12.16 0.73
N PHE A 115 -6.62 -13.46 0.53
CA PHE A 115 -5.36 -13.89 -0.06
C PHE A 115 -5.25 -13.42 -1.52
N ALA A 116 -6.32 -13.54 -2.30
CA ALA A 116 -6.36 -13.05 -3.68
C ALA A 116 -6.08 -11.54 -3.76
N ILE A 117 -6.66 -10.74 -2.86
CA ILE A 117 -6.44 -9.28 -2.80
C ILE A 117 -5.03 -8.94 -2.32
N ASN A 118 -4.65 -9.45 -1.11
CA ASN A 118 -3.46 -9.00 -0.40
C ASN A 118 -2.16 -9.57 -0.99
N VAL A 119 -2.21 -10.68 -1.70
CA VAL A 119 -1.04 -11.35 -2.28
C VAL A 119 -1.16 -11.45 -3.81
N GLY A 120 -2.22 -12.05 -4.30
CA GLY A 120 -2.43 -12.25 -5.74
C GLY A 120 -2.42 -10.94 -6.53
N GLY A 121 -3.22 -9.98 -6.08
CA GLY A 121 -3.29 -8.65 -6.70
C GLY A 121 -1.99 -7.85 -6.61
N VAL A 122 -1.26 -7.96 -5.49
CA VAL A 122 0.06 -7.33 -5.35
C VAL A 122 1.05 -7.92 -6.35
N ALA A 123 1.09 -9.25 -6.46
CA ALA A 123 1.99 -9.93 -7.40
C ALA A 123 1.63 -9.62 -8.87
N ALA A 124 0.33 -9.55 -9.19
CA ALA A 124 -0.15 -9.15 -10.52
C ALA A 124 0.26 -7.72 -10.86
N ALA A 125 0.08 -6.78 -9.93
CA ALA A 125 0.45 -5.38 -10.13
C ALA A 125 1.96 -5.21 -10.38
N VAL A 126 2.81 -5.90 -9.60
CA VAL A 126 4.26 -5.84 -9.81
C VAL A 126 4.65 -6.44 -11.16
N ARG A 127 4.13 -7.62 -11.52
CA ARG A 127 4.43 -8.25 -12.82
C ARG A 127 4.01 -7.37 -14.00
N ALA A 128 2.84 -6.74 -13.92
CA ALA A 128 2.37 -5.82 -14.95
C ALA A 128 3.19 -4.51 -14.99
N ALA A 129 3.67 -4.04 -13.85
CA ALA A 129 4.44 -2.80 -13.76
C ALA A 129 5.89 -2.95 -14.25
N VAL A 130 6.54 -4.11 -14.04
CA VAL A 130 7.96 -4.32 -14.35
C VAL A 130 8.34 -3.93 -15.79
N PRO A 131 7.60 -4.28 -16.86
CA PRO A 131 7.93 -3.85 -18.21
C PRO A 131 7.68 -2.35 -18.49
N LEU A 132 6.93 -1.66 -17.63
CA LEU A 132 6.46 -0.28 -17.83
C LEU A 132 7.14 0.74 -16.91
N ILE A 133 7.64 0.26 -15.77
CA ILE A 133 8.27 1.13 -14.77
C ILE A 133 9.65 1.57 -15.26
N SER A 134 9.93 2.86 -15.08
CA SER A 134 11.21 3.46 -15.45
C SER A 134 12.37 2.82 -14.69
N ASP A 135 13.56 2.80 -15.29
CA ASP A 135 14.78 2.49 -14.54
C ASP A 135 14.93 3.47 -13.37
N HIS A 136 15.52 3.00 -12.29
CA HIS A 136 15.54 3.70 -10.99
C HIS A 136 14.15 3.96 -10.40
N GLY A 137 13.13 3.18 -10.80
CA GLY A 137 11.78 3.22 -10.25
C GLY A 137 11.69 2.77 -8.80
N ARG A 138 10.49 2.86 -8.24
CA ARG A 138 10.19 2.52 -6.85
C ARG A 138 8.97 1.61 -6.76
N ILE A 139 9.09 0.49 -6.09
CA ILE A 139 7.97 -0.38 -5.75
C ILE A 139 7.87 -0.43 -4.22
N ILE A 140 6.74 0.00 -3.68
CA ILE A 140 6.52 0.06 -2.24
C ILE A 140 5.21 -0.66 -1.94
N SER A 141 5.26 -1.66 -1.06
CA SER A 141 4.06 -2.39 -0.65
C SER A 141 3.68 -2.03 0.79
N ILE A 142 2.38 -1.92 1.05
CA ILE A 142 1.87 -1.74 2.40
C ILE A 142 1.66 -3.12 3.03
N GLY A 143 2.60 -3.49 3.88
CA GLY A 143 2.57 -4.67 4.72
C GLY A 143 1.70 -4.50 5.95
N SER A 144 2.19 -5.03 7.07
CA SER A 144 1.66 -4.83 8.42
C SER A 144 2.71 -5.34 9.42
N ALA A 145 2.80 -4.75 10.61
CA ALA A 145 3.53 -5.31 11.74
C ALA A 145 3.07 -6.75 12.09
N ALA A 146 1.83 -7.09 11.71
CA ALA A 146 1.30 -8.45 11.84
C ALA A 146 2.02 -9.49 10.96
N ALA A 147 2.84 -9.08 9.99
CA ALA A 147 3.66 -9.99 9.18
C ALA A 147 4.73 -10.72 10.02
N ASP A 148 5.29 -10.03 10.99
CA ASP A 148 6.38 -10.53 11.83
C ASP A 148 5.87 -10.97 13.22
N ARG A 149 4.83 -10.32 13.73
CA ARG A 149 4.24 -10.62 15.04
C ARG A 149 2.72 -10.62 14.95
N THR A 150 2.12 -11.81 14.88
CA THR A 150 0.66 -11.99 14.89
C THR A 150 0.08 -11.49 16.23
N PRO A 151 -0.69 -10.38 16.25
CA PRO A 151 -1.05 -9.69 17.49
C PRO A 151 -2.21 -10.36 18.26
N TRP A 152 -3.15 -11.03 17.53
CA TRP A 152 -4.40 -11.54 18.11
C TRP A 152 -4.79 -12.88 17.50
N PRO A 153 -5.60 -13.70 18.21
CA PRO A 153 -6.27 -14.84 17.60
C PRO A 153 -7.15 -14.43 16.42
N GLY A 154 -7.23 -15.29 15.41
CA GLY A 154 -8.08 -15.09 14.23
C GLY A 154 -7.47 -14.25 13.12
N VAL A 155 -6.25 -13.74 13.27
CA VAL A 155 -5.58 -12.95 12.20
C VAL A 155 -4.42 -13.73 11.53
N ALA A 156 -4.38 -15.07 11.68
CA ALA A 156 -3.32 -15.89 11.10
C ALA A 156 -3.25 -15.75 9.57
N ASP A 157 -4.38 -15.85 8.87
CA ASP A 157 -4.44 -15.73 7.42
C ASP A 157 -4.02 -14.34 6.96
N TYR A 158 -4.46 -13.29 7.67
CA TYR A 158 -4.01 -11.92 7.38
C TYR A 158 -2.51 -11.78 7.55
N SER A 159 -1.95 -12.24 8.68
CA SER A 159 -0.51 -12.21 8.94
C SER A 159 0.27 -12.96 7.87
N ALA A 160 -0.21 -14.13 7.44
CA ALA A 160 0.40 -14.90 6.36
C ALA A 160 0.41 -14.11 5.04
N THR A 161 -0.69 -13.41 4.70
CA THR A 161 -0.71 -12.57 3.48
C THR A 161 0.34 -11.45 3.55
N LYS A 162 0.51 -10.82 4.71
CA LYS A 162 1.46 -9.71 4.89
C LYS A 162 2.92 -10.21 4.95
N ALA A 163 3.16 -11.37 5.53
CA ALA A 163 4.46 -12.06 5.49
C ALA A 163 4.85 -12.46 4.06
N ALA A 164 3.89 -12.93 3.24
CA ALA A 164 4.12 -13.22 1.83
C ALA A 164 4.58 -11.97 1.05
N VAL A 165 3.98 -10.81 1.29
CA VAL A 165 4.39 -9.54 0.67
C VAL A 165 5.82 -9.17 1.06
N SER A 166 6.21 -9.33 2.33
CA SER A 166 7.57 -9.10 2.80
C SER A 166 8.58 -10.07 2.15
N ALA A 167 8.19 -11.34 1.93
CA ALA A 167 9.02 -12.30 1.22
C ALA A 167 9.20 -11.93 -0.26
N TYR A 168 8.13 -11.55 -0.95
CA TYR A 168 8.19 -11.05 -2.32
C TYR A 168 9.09 -9.81 -2.44
N THR A 169 9.01 -8.89 -1.50
CA THR A 169 9.84 -7.67 -1.48
C THR A 169 11.33 -8.01 -1.52
N ARG A 170 11.78 -8.98 -0.74
CA ARG A 170 13.19 -9.42 -0.74
C ARG A 170 13.61 -10.09 -2.06
N GLY A 171 12.73 -10.88 -2.66
CA GLY A 171 12.98 -11.54 -3.94
C GLY A 171 13.04 -10.51 -5.08
N TRP A 172 12.00 -9.70 -5.24
CA TRP A 172 11.93 -8.69 -6.30
C TRP A 172 13.01 -7.61 -6.20
N ALA A 173 13.47 -7.28 -4.98
CA ALA A 173 14.60 -6.38 -4.80
C ALA A 173 15.88 -6.91 -5.49
N ARG A 174 16.09 -8.23 -5.48
CA ARG A 174 17.21 -8.87 -6.19
C ARG A 174 16.98 -8.91 -7.70
N ASP A 175 15.78 -9.27 -8.13
CA ASP A 175 15.44 -9.40 -9.54
C ASP A 175 15.54 -8.07 -10.29
N LEU A 176 15.16 -6.96 -9.61
CA LEU A 176 15.04 -5.63 -10.22
C LEU A 176 16.24 -4.71 -9.97
N ALA A 177 17.19 -5.14 -9.12
CA ALA A 177 18.42 -4.39 -8.83
C ALA A 177 19.22 -3.99 -10.09
N PRO A 178 19.37 -4.84 -11.14
CA PRO A 178 20.09 -4.45 -12.36
C PRO A 178 19.52 -3.22 -13.07
N ARG A 179 18.23 -2.90 -12.85
CA ARG A 179 17.57 -1.69 -13.37
C ARG A 179 17.58 -0.51 -12.39
N GLY A 180 18.25 -0.64 -11.24
CA GLY A 180 18.25 0.35 -10.17
C GLY A 180 16.88 0.56 -9.50
N ILE A 181 15.93 -0.35 -9.72
CA ILE A 181 14.58 -0.29 -9.11
C ILE A 181 14.69 -0.78 -7.67
N THR A 182 14.23 0.03 -6.72
CA THR A 182 14.14 -0.39 -5.32
C THR A 182 12.76 -0.97 -5.01
N VAL A 183 12.74 -2.03 -4.19
CA VAL A 183 11.50 -2.68 -3.76
C VAL A 183 11.52 -2.79 -2.24
N ASN A 184 10.53 -2.16 -1.58
CA ASN A 184 10.47 -2.11 -0.12
C ASN A 184 9.03 -2.32 0.37
N THR A 185 8.90 -2.71 1.64
CA THR A 185 7.60 -2.78 2.33
C THR A 185 7.60 -1.77 3.47
N VAL A 186 6.49 -1.05 3.66
CA VAL A 186 6.17 -0.31 4.88
C VAL A 186 5.20 -1.16 5.68
N GLN A 187 5.47 -1.38 6.97
CA GLN A 187 4.66 -2.20 7.88
C GLN A 187 3.97 -1.33 8.92
N PRO A 188 2.72 -0.88 8.67
CA PRO A 188 1.96 -0.15 9.67
C PRO A 188 1.61 -1.04 10.87
N GLY A 189 1.61 -0.43 12.07
CA GLY A 189 0.87 -0.94 13.21
C GLY A 189 -0.61 -0.57 13.15
N SER A 190 -1.23 -0.33 14.32
CA SER A 190 -2.61 0.18 14.38
C SER A 190 -2.64 1.65 13.93
N VAL A 191 -3.30 1.91 12.81
CA VAL A 191 -3.48 3.25 12.22
C VAL A 191 -4.96 3.59 12.24
N ASP A 192 -5.28 4.83 12.63
CA ASP A 192 -6.66 5.33 12.66
C ASP A 192 -7.22 5.51 11.26
N THR A 193 -8.09 4.63 10.87
CA THR A 193 -8.75 4.60 9.56
C THR A 193 -10.17 4.07 9.69
N GLU A 194 -10.98 4.17 8.63
CA GLU A 194 -12.30 3.53 8.61
C GLU A 194 -12.23 2.01 8.79
N LEU A 195 -11.13 1.37 8.39
CA LEU A 195 -10.91 -0.08 8.57
C LEU A 195 -10.55 -0.43 10.02
N ASN A 196 -9.88 0.46 10.73
CA ASN A 196 -9.43 0.27 12.11
C ASN A 196 -9.57 1.57 12.92
N PRO A 197 -10.80 1.93 13.32
CA PRO A 197 -11.05 3.19 14.03
C PRO A 197 -10.45 3.14 15.44
N GLN A 198 -9.88 4.29 15.88
CA GLN A 198 -9.26 4.42 17.21
C GLN A 198 -10.26 4.50 18.38
N GLN A 199 -11.52 4.17 18.14
CA GLN A 199 -12.62 4.23 19.12
C GLN A 199 -13.16 2.84 19.42
N GLY A 200 -13.74 2.67 20.62
CA GLY A 200 -14.32 1.39 21.07
C GLY A 200 -13.35 0.58 21.93
N ASP A 201 -13.88 -0.50 22.53
CA ASP A 201 -13.16 -1.31 23.52
C ASP A 201 -11.92 -2.00 22.91
N PHE A 202 -12.03 -2.52 21.72
CA PHE A 202 -10.89 -3.15 21.03
C PHE A 202 -9.77 -2.17 20.70
N ALA A 203 -10.12 -0.92 20.41
CA ALA A 203 -9.11 0.14 20.20
C ALA A 203 -8.32 0.45 21.48
N ALA A 204 -8.95 0.35 22.67
CA ALA A 204 -8.25 0.49 23.93
C ALA A 204 -7.21 -0.62 24.15
N VAL A 205 -7.56 -1.87 23.80
CA VAL A 205 -6.65 -3.02 23.85
C VAL A 205 -5.47 -2.84 22.89
N GLN A 206 -5.75 -2.44 21.66
CA GLN A 206 -4.70 -2.14 20.66
C GLN A 206 -3.75 -1.05 21.17
N ARG A 207 -4.31 0.07 21.70
CA ARG A 207 -3.51 1.19 22.21
C ARG A 207 -2.59 0.79 23.35
N ALA A 208 -3.06 -0.07 24.24
CA ALA A 208 -2.27 -0.58 25.37
C ALA A 208 -1.09 -1.46 24.91
N ALA A 209 -1.18 -2.08 23.74
CA ALA A 209 -0.13 -2.91 23.17
C ALA A 209 0.92 -2.09 22.37
N ILE A 210 0.70 -0.78 22.16
CA ILE A 210 1.62 0.09 21.41
C ILE A 210 2.48 0.87 22.41
N PRO A 211 3.83 0.74 22.39
CA PRO A 211 4.71 1.49 23.29
C PRO A 211 4.50 3.01 23.26
N LEU A 212 4.25 3.62 22.09
CA LEU A 212 3.91 5.05 21.99
C LEU A 212 2.49 5.37 22.46
N ALA A 213 1.70 4.40 22.95
CA ALA A 213 0.39 4.53 23.56
C ALA A 213 -0.67 5.28 22.73
N ARG A 214 -0.55 5.28 21.41
CA ARG A 214 -1.50 5.89 20.48
C ARG A 214 -1.56 5.15 19.15
N PHE A 215 -2.65 5.31 18.44
CA PHE A 215 -2.73 4.93 17.03
C PHE A 215 -1.83 5.84 16.17
N GLY A 216 -1.27 5.28 15.11
CA GLY A 216 -0.66 6.05 14.05
C GLY A 216 -1.71 6.80 13.23
N ARG A 217 -1.29 7.85 12.55
CA ARG A 217 -2.11 8.56 11.57
C ARG A 217 -1.74 8.09 10.16
N PRO A 218 -2.69 8.09 9.20
CA PRO A 218 -2.40 7.75 7.80
C PRO A 218 -1.24 8.57 7.21
N GLU A 219 -1.08 9.83 7.63
CA GLU A 219 -0.01 10.72 7.18
C GLU A 219 1.38 10.26 7.64
N GLU A 220 1.49 9.55 8.77
CA GLU A 220 2.76 9.01 9.26
C GLU A 220 3.23 7.84 8.37
N ILE A 221 2.29 7.02 7.90
CA ILE A 221 2.58 5.98 6.91
C ILE A 221 2.93 6.60 5.55
N ALA A 222 2.18 7.61 5.14
CA ALA A 222 2.43 8.33 3.88
C ALA A 222 3.81 9.00 3.87
N ALA A 223 4.29 9.49 5.02
CA ALA A 223 5.63 10.06 5.15
C ALA A 223 6.73 9.02 4.90
N ALA A 224 6.59 7.81 5.45
CA ALA A 224 7.53 6.71 5.22
C ALA A 224 7.53 6.27 3.75
N VAL A 225 6.34 6.15 3.14
CA VAL A 225 6.21 5.84 1.70
C VAL A 225 6.86 6.92 0.84
N ALA A 226 6.63 8.20 1.13
CA ALA A 226 7.23 9.30 0.37
C ALA A 226 8.76 9.35 0.50
N PHE A 227 9.30 9.05 1.68
CA PHE A 227 10.75 8.89 1.88
C PHE A 227 11.31 7.77 0.98
N LEU A 228 10.70 6.57 1.02
CA LEU A 228 11.14 5.43 0.19
C LEU A 228 10.95 5.68 -1.31
N ALA A 229 9.97 6.50 -1.70
CA ALA A 229 9.75 6.91 -3.08
C ALA A 229 10.76 7.97 -3.57
N GLY A 230 11.38 8.69 -2.64
CA GLY A 230 12.27 9.80 -2.91
C GLY A 230 13.70 9.40 -3.31
N PRO A 231 14.50 10.40 -3.70
CA PRO A 231 15.91 10.19 -4.07
C PRO A 231 16.78 9.75 -2.89
N ASP A 232 16.46 10.18 -1.66
CA ASP A 232 17.26 9.91 -0.46
C ASP A 232 17.24 8.42 -0.04
N ALA A 233 16.25 7.65 -0.55
CA ALA A 233 16.14 6.21 -0.32
C ALA A 233 16.73 5.36 -1.47
N SER A 234 17.54 5.93 -2.36
CA SER A 234 18.06 5.24 -3.55
C SER A 234 18.94 4.02 -3.27
N PHE A 235 19.47 3.89 -2.05
CA PHE A 235 20.27 2.73 -1.61
C PHE A 235 19.53 1.84 -0.61
N ILE A 236 18.22 2.02 -0.47
CA ILE A 236 17.35 1.22 0.41
C ILE A 236 16.49 0.30 -0.46
N THR A 237 16.73 -1.01 -0.38
CA THR A 237 15.95 -2.02 -1.12
C THR A 237 15.91 -3.35 -0.37
N GLY A 238 14.81 -4.07 -0.50
CA GLY A 238 14.58 -5.39 0.10
C GLY A 238 14.22 -5.35 1.59
N ILE A 239 13.91 -4.18 2.16
CA ILE A 239 13.57 -4.04 3.58
C ILE A 239 12.06 -4.07 3.83
N SER A 240 11.72 -4.43 5.06
CA SER A 240 10.45 -4.09 5.71
C SER A 240 10.73 -2.99 6.74
N LEU A 241 10.04 -1.85 6.61
CA LEU A 241 10.16 -0.70 7.50
C LEU A 241 8.93 -0.63 8.39
N ASP A 242 9.12 -0.87 9.68
CA ASP A 242 8.04 -0.76 10.66
C ASP A 242 7.70 0.71 10.95
N VAL A 243 6.41 1.02 10.90
CA VAL A 243 5.83 2.32 11.25
C VAL A 243 4.64 2.05 12.17
N ASP A 244 4.91 1.58 13.36
CA ASP A 244 3.96 0.91 14.23
C ASP A 244 3.94 1.42 15.69
N GLY A 245 4.73 2.44 15.99
CA GLY A 245 4.85 2.98 17.35
C GLY A 245 5.55 2.03 18.34
N GLY A 246 6.31 1.04 17.81
CA GLY A 246 7.05 0.05 18.58
C GLY A 246 6.24 -1.23 18.87
N ALA A 247 5.09 -1.44 18.24
CA ALA A 247 4.22 -2.58 18.52
C ALA A 247 4.86 -3.95 18.16
N ALA A 248 5.82 -3.97 17.24
CA ALA A 248 6.55 -5.17 16.85
C ALA A 248 7.91 -5.34 17.56
N ALA A 249 8.35 -4.36 18.35
CA ALA A 249 9.62 -4.39 19.05
C ALA A 249 9.68 -5.43 20.19
#